data_73c94b52cdff542b8aeb45a9d55d7cde
#
_entry.id   73c94b52cdff542b8aeb45a9d55d7cde
#
_cell.length_a   1.000
_cell.length_b   1.000
_cell.length_c   1.000
_cell.angle_alpha   90.00
_cell.angle_beta   90.00
_cell.angle_gamma   90.00
#
_symmetry.space_group_name_H-M   'P 1'
#
loop_
_entity.id
_entity.type
_entity.pdbx_description
1 polymer ?
#
loop_
_entity_poly.entity_id
_entity_poly.type
_entity_poly.pdbx_seq_one_letter_code
_entity_poly.pdbx_strand_id
1 'polypeptide(L)'
;ALLKDAIRPNLVQTIEKTPAFVHGGPFANIAHGCNSINATLCALASSDYVVTEAGFAADLGAEKFMDIKCRTAGIEPSAVVIVATIRALKMHGGVPKTELNTPDTAAVEKGFENLKTHIENIEKYGVPVVVAVNKFISDTEEEINLLKKLCVNVGVKAVLSEGWEKDGSCVT
;
A
#
# COMPACT_ATOMS: atom_id res chain seq x y z
N ALA A 1 25.30 -24.36 4.83
CA ALA A 1 25.02 -25.50 3.96
C ALA A 1 23.53 -25.84 3.91
N LEU A 2 22.85 -26.02 5.05
CA LEU A 2 21.43 -26.43 5.10
C LEU A 2 20.44 -25.41 4.46
N LEU A 3 20.73 -24.13 4.53
CA LEU A 3 19.87 -23.06 4.03
C LEU A 3 20.26 -22.53 2.64
N LYS A 4 21.23 -23.18 1.97
CA LYS A 4 21.78 -22.70 0.70
C LYS A 4 20.72 -22.43 -0.37
N ASP A 5 19.75 -23.31 -0.50
CA ASP A 5 18.68 -23.16 -1.51
C ASP A 5 17.54 -22.30 -1.00
N ALA A 6 17.25 -22.35 0.30
CA ALA A 6 16.20 -21.52 0.93
C ALA A 6 16.51 -20.02 0.92
N ILE A 7 17.77 -19.64 0.74
CA ILE A 7 18.20 -18.23 0.68
C ILE A 7 17.98 -17.61 -0.71
N ARG A 8 17.56 -18.40 -1.69
CA ARG A 8 17.27 -17.93 -3.04
C ARG A 8 15.80 -17.53 -3.16
N PRO A 9 15.50 -16.39 -3.80
CA PRO A 9 14.12 -16.01 -4.09
C PRO A 9 13.43 -17.03 -4.99
N ASN A 10 12.16 -17.28 -4.72
CA ASN A 10 11.31 -18.10 -5.59
C ASN A 10 10.64 -17.20 -6.63
N LEU A 11 10.85 -17.49 -7.90
CA LEU A 11 10.09 -16.88 -8.99
C LEU A 11 8.83 -17.71 -9.22
N VAL A 12 7.68 -17.07 -9.09
CA VAL A 12 6.36 -17.66 -9.31
C VAL A 12 5.58 -16.86 -10.34
N GLN A 13 4.53 -17.45 -10.89
CA GLN A 13 3.60 -16.77 -11.76
C GLN A 13 2.26 -16.60 -11.06
N THR A 14 1.72 -15.39 -11.09
CA THR A 14 0.37 -15.12 -10.57
C THR A 14 -0.71 -15.71 -11.48
N ILE A 15 -1.96 -15.75 -11.02
CA ILE A 15 -3.11 -16.19 -11.81
C ILE A 15 -3.23 -15.37 -13.10
N GLU A 16 -2.88 -14.09 -13.05
CA GLU A 16 -2.89 -13.19 -14.20
C GLU A 16 -1.60 -13.24 -15.06
N LYS A 17 -0.77 -14.24 -14.81
CA LYS A 17 0.48 -14.50 -15.53
C LYS A 17 1.58 -13.46 -15.33
N THR A 18 1.45 -12.59 -14.34
CA THR A 18 2.49 -11.66 -13.95
C THR A 18 3.57 -12.39 -13.13
N PRO A 19 4.87 -12.19 -13.41
CA PRO A 19 5.93 -12.78 -12.61
C PRO A 19 5.97 -12.12 -11.22
N ALA A 20 6.22 -12.91 -10.19
CA ALA A 20 6.40 -12.42 -8.83
C ALA A 20 7.53 -13.17 -8.11
N PHE A 21 8.37 -12.42 -7.39
CA PHE A 21 9.36 -12.99 -6.49
C PHE A 21 8.79 -13.11 -5.08
N VAL A 22 8.82 -14.32 -4.54
CA VAL A 22 8.42 -14.63 -3.17
C VAL A 22 9.64 -15.10 -2.41
N HIS A 23 10.02 -14.39 -1.35
CA HIS A 23 11.16 -14.75 -0.56
C HIS A 23 11.14 -14.19 0.85
N GLY A 24 11.61 -15.01 1.78
CA GLY A 24 11.52 -14.74 3.20
C GLY A 24 10.10 -14.99 3.70
N GLY A 25 9.88 -14.83 4.96
CA GLY A 25 8.59 -14.95 5.61
C GLY A 25 8.54 -14.03 6.82
N PRO A 26 9.08 -12.80 6.73
CA PRO A 26 9.12 -11.94 7.88
C PRO A 26 7.75 -11.37 8.18
N PHE A 27 7.37 -11.42 9.43
CA PHE A 27 6.23 -10.66 9.91
C PHE A 27 6.62 -9.19 10.05
N ALA A 28 5.78 -8.28 9.57
CA ALA A 28 6.06 -6.85 9.56
C ALA A 28 6.31 -6.26 10.95
N ASN A 29 5.72 -6.84 11.98
CA ASN A 29 5.86 -6.39 13.36
C ASN A 29 7.14 -6.89 14.07
N ILE A 30 7.87 -7.87 13.52
CA ILE A 30 9.07 -8.44 14.16
C ILE A 30 10.34 -8.35 13.30
N ALA A 31 10.20 -8.04 12.01
CA ALA A 31 11.29 -7.91 11.07
C ALA A 31 11.10 -6.65 10.21
N HIS A 32 11.80 -6.56 9.08
CA HIS A 32 11.64 -5.44 8.14
C HIS A 32 10.29 -5.40 7.40
N GLY A 33 9.47 -6.46 7.50
CA GLY A 33 8.07 -6.46 7.10
C GLY A 33 7.80 -6.39 5.61
N CYS A 34 8.75 -6.76 4.79
CA CYS A 34 8.63 -6.74 3.34
C CYS A 34 9.49 -7.85 2.72
N ASN A 35 9.40 -8.04 1.42
CA ASN A 35 10.21 -9.03 0.70
C ASN A 35 11.72 -8.81 0.91
N SER A 36 12.53 -9.84 0.68
CA SER A 36 13.98 -9.76 0.88
C SER A 36 14.66 -8.79 -0.10
N ILE A 37 15.83 -8.28 0.29
CA ILE A 37 16.69 -7.47 -0.58
C ILE A 37 17.04 -8.27 -1.84
N ASN A 38 17.39 -9.55 -1.70
CA ASN A 38 17.74 -10.40 -2.84
C ASN A 38 16.58 -10.50 -3.86
N ALA A 39 15.36 -10.71 -3.40
CA ALA A 39 14.19 -10.76 -4.29
C ALA A 39 13.96 -9.44 -5.01
N THR A 40 14.08 -8.31 -4.31
CA THR A 40 13.91 -6.98 -4.90
C THR A 40 15.01 -6.69 -5.92
N LEU A 41 16.27 -6.99 -5.63
CA LEU A 41 17.38 -6.80 -6.59
C LEU A 41 17.25 -7.71 -7.81
N CYS A 42 16.80 -8.97 -7.64
CA CYS A 42 16.49 -9.85 -8.76
C CYS A 42 15.36 -9.28 -9.64
N ALA A 43 14.31 -8.74 -9.02
CA ALA A 43 13.20 -8.12 -9.75
C ALA A 43 13.67 -6.88 -10.52
N LEU A 44 14.45 -5.99 -9.91
CA LEU A 44 15.01 -4.79 -10.54
C LEU A 44 15.95 -5.12 -11.70
N ALA A 45 16.68 -6.23 -11.63
CA ALA A 45 17.54 -6.68 -12.71
C ALA A 45 16.77 -7.33 -13.87
N SER A 46 15.50 -7.68 -13.69
CA SER A 46 14.70 -8.48 -14.62
C SER A 46 13.52 -7.75 -15.24
N SER A 47 13.21 -6.54 -14.80
CA SER A 47 12.02 -5.81 -15.22
C SER A 47 12.19 -4.30 -15.17
N ASP A 48 11.44 -3.59 -16.02
CA ASP A 48 11.44 -2.12 -16.08
C ASP A 48 10.73 -1.50 -14.86
N TYR A 49 9.75 -2.20 -14.30
CA TYR A 49 8.98 -1.77 -13.13
C TYR A 49 8.93 -2.87 -12.10
N VAL A 50 9.15 -2.50 -10.85
CA VAL A 50 9.04 -3.40 -9.70
C VAL A 50 8.08 -2.79 -8.69
N VAL A 51 7.05 -3.55 -8.33
CA VAL A 51 6.12 -3.20 -7.25
C VAL A 51 6.40 -4.10 -6.07
N THR A 52 6.58 -3.54 -4.90
CA THR A 52 6.80 -4.30 -3.66
C THR A 52 5.88 -3.76 -2.57
N GLU A 53 5.56 -4.61 -1.61
CA GLU A 53 4.79 -4.20 -0.44
C GLU A 53 5.69 -3.65 0.67
N ALA A 54 5.08 -2.85 1.55
CA ALA A 54 5.58 -2.53 2.86
C ALA A 54 4.47 -2.89 3.85
N GLY A 55 4.61 -4.01 4.53
CA GLY A 55 3.54 -4.63 5.30
C GLY A 55 3.08 -3.82 6.51
N PHE A 56 1.81 -3.94 6.85
CA PHE A 56 1.09 -3.14 7.85
C PHE A 56 0.96 -1.67 7.44
N ALA A 57 0.66 -0.76 8.34
CA ALA A 57 0.42 0.64 8.01
C ALA A 57 1.72 1.39 7.66
N ALA A 58 1.58 2.60 7.12
CA ALA A 58 2.71 3.42 6.70
C ALA A 58 3.62 3.83 7.87
N ASP A 59 3.07 3.92 9.08
CA ASP A 59 3.80 4.21 10.32
C ASP A 59 4.57 3.00 10.90
N LEU A 60 4.49 1.85 10.25
CA LEU A 60 5.27 0.67 10.64
C LEU A 60 6.00 0.08 9.43
N GLY A 61 5.27 -0.43 8.44
CA GLY A 61 5.87 -1.13 7.30
C GLY A 61 6.64 -0.20 6.38
N ALA A 62 6.11 0.97 6.05
CA ALA A 62 6.81 1.91 5.18
C ALA A 62 8.07 2.48 5.86
N GLU A 63 8.03 2.78 7.15
CA GLU A 63 9.21 3.21 7.90
C GLU A 63 10.30 2.14 7.89
N LYS A 64 9.95 0.89 8.16
CA LYS A 64 10.92 -0.23 8.09
C LYS A 64 11.47 -0.43 6.67
N PHE A 65 10.62 -0.28 5.67
CA PHE A 65 11.05 -0.39 4.27
C PHE A 65 12.08 0.69 3.94
N MET A 66 11.79 1.95 4.27
CA MET A 66 12.68 3.08 3.99
C MET A 66 13.95 3.01 4.85
N ASP A 67 13.80 2.90 6.17
CA ASP A 67 14.90 3.07 7.12
C ASP A 67 15.79 1.84 7.25
N ILE A 68 15.27 0.66 6.96
CA ILE A 68 16.05 -0.59 7.06
C ILE A 68 16.39 -1.12 5.67
N LYS A 69 15.38 -1.49 4.88
CA LYS A 69 15.58 -2.18 3.61
C LYS A 69 16.25 -1.30 2.57
N CYS A 70 15.71 -0.12 2.32
CA CYS A 70 16.25 0.82 1.32
C CYS A 70 17.66 1.24 1.66
N ARG A 71 17.93 1.60 2.90
CA ARG A 71 19.27 1.97 3.37
C ARG A 71 20.27 0.83 3.24
N THR A 72 19.87 -0.39 3.62
CA THR A 72 20.76 -1.56 3.54
C THR A 72 21.04 -1.98 2.11
N ALA A 73 20.05 -1.87 1.23
CA ALA A 73 20.17 -2.28 -0.17
C ALA A 73 20.71 -1.19 -1.11
N GLY A 74 20.76 0.06 -0.66
CA GLY A 74 21.14 1.19 -1.51
C GLY A 74 20.13 1.45 -2.63
N ILE A 75 18.82 1.26 -2.36
CA ILE A 75 17.73 1.47 -3.31
C ILE A 75 16.80 2.57 -2.81
N GLU A 76 16.15 3.24 -3.75
CA GLU A 76 15.15 4.27 -3.47
C GLU A 76 13.90 3.99 -4.30
N PRO A 77 12.69 4.03 -3.69
CA PRO A 77 11.45 3.91 -4.47
C PRO A 77 11.19 5.19 -5.26
N SER A 78 10.70 5.04 -6.48
CA SER A 78 10.32 6.17 -7.33
C SER A 78 8.97 6.79 -6.95
N ALA A 79 8.10 6.05 -6.28
CA ALA A 79 6.82 6.49 -5.79
C ALA A 79 6.31 5.55 -4.69
N VAL A 80 5.41 6.06 -3.86
CA VAL A 80 4.68 5.28 -2.85
C VAL A 80 3.19 5.34 -3.14
N VAL A 81 2.54 4.19 -3.12
CA VAL A 81 1.09 4.07 -3.19
C VAL A 81 0.55 3.73 -1.80
N ILE A 82 -0.21 4.66 -1.22
CA ILE A 82 -0.93 4.43 0.04
C ILE A 82 -2.31 3.86 -0.30
N VAL A 83 -2.59 2.64 0.15
CA VAL A 83 -3.91 2.03 -0.01
C VAL A 83 -4.82 2.52 1.11
N ALA A 84 -5.91 3.18 0.74
CA ALA A 84 -6.94 3.66 1.65
C ALA A 84 -8.29 3.00 1.34
N THR A 85 -9.12 2.81 2.38
CA THR A 85 -10.51 2.34 2.22
C THR A 85 -11.46 3.28 2.94
N ILE A 86 -12.64 3.52 2.36
CA ILE A 86 -13.71 4.30 3.00
C ILE A 86 -14.06 3.73 4.38
N ARG A 87 -14.09 2.41 4.51
CA ARG A 87 -14.37 1.72 5.78
C ARG A 87 -13.34 2.04 6.87
N ALA A 88 -12.05 2.06 6.53
CA ALA A 88 -11.00 2.43 7.48
C ALA A 88 -11.13 3.88 7.93
N LEU A 89 -11.41 4.79 7.00
CA LEU A 89 -11.63 6.20 7.33
C LEU A 89 -12.84 6.38 8.25
N LYS A 90 -13.98 5.75 7.95
CA LYS A 90 -15.15 5.77 8.86
C LYS A 90 -14.82 5.25 10.25
N MET A 91 -14.07 4.15 10.35
CA MET A 91 -13.63 3.61 11.63
C MET A 91 -12.76 4.61 12.41
N HIS A 92 -11.79 5.26 11.74
CA HIS A 92 -10.99 6.32 12.35
C HIS A 92 -11.82 7.58 12.67
N GLY A 93 -12.91 7.82 11.94
CA GLY A 93 -13.90 8.85 12.23
C GLY A 93 -14.79 8.56 13.44
N GLY A 94 -14.72 7.33 13.99
CA GLY A 94 -15.43 6.91 15.19
C GLY A 94 -16.63 5.99 14.95
N VAL A 95 -16.87 5.54 13.71
CA VAL A 95 -17.95 4.60 13.39
C VAL A 95 -17.61 3.19 13.89
N PRO A 96 -18.50 2.53 14.61
CA PRO A 96 -18.31 1.15 15.06
C PRO A 96 -18.16 0.17 13.88
N LYS A 97 -17.38 -0.89 14.08
CA LYS A 97 -17.11 -1.91 13.03
C LYS A 97 -18.39 -2.55 12.44
N THR A 98 -19.46 -2.61 13.22
CA THR A 98 -20.75 -3.16 12.82
C THR A 98 -21.55 -2.25 11.87
N GLU A 99 -21.20 -0.96 11.80
CA GLU A 99 -21.94 0.08 11.07
C GLU A 99 -21.18 0.65 9.87
N LEU A 100 -20.00 0.12 9.55
CA LEU A 100 -19.13 0.63 8.47
C LEU A 100 -19.75 0.55 7.06
N ASN A 101 -20.79 -0.22 6.87
CA ASN A 101 -21.52 -0.32 5.61
C ASN A 101 -22.55 0.80 5.42
N THR A 102 -22.89 1.55 6.47
CA THR A 102 -23.79 2.70 6.39
C THR A 102 -23.04 3.91 5.87
N PRO A 103 -23.55 4.64 4.87
CA PRO A 103 -22.92 5.85 4.37
C PRO A 103 -22.75 6.91 5.47
N ASP A 104 -21.56 7.48 5.59
CA ASP A 104 -21.25 8.54 6.58
C ASP A 104 -20.07 9.39 6.10
N THR A 105 -20.39 10.44 5.37
CA THR A 105 -19.39 11.39 4.85
C THR A 105 -18.70 12.20 5.95
N ALA A 106 -19.41 12.50 7.05
CA ALA A 106 -18.84 13.24 8.17
C ALA A 106 -17.74 12.40 8.89
N ALA A 107 -17.99 11.10 9.04
CA ALA A 107 -16.98 10.19 9.58
C ALA A 107 -15.80 10.01 8.62
N VAL A 108 -16.01 9.97 7.30
CA VAL A 108 -14.93 9.94 6.31
C VAL A 108 -14.06 11.19 6.44
N GLU A 109 -14.65 12.38 6.50
CA GLU A 109 -13.91 13.64 6.65
C GLU A 109 -13.10 13.66 7.95
N LYS A 110 -13.71 13.28 9.08
CA LYS A 110 -13.02 13.20 10.36
C LYS A 110 -11.89 12.17 10.36
N GLY A 111 -12.10 11.01 9.75
CA GLY A 111 -11.10 9.94 9.68
C GLY A 111 -9.98 10.22 8.69
N PHE A 112 -10.16 11.20 7.79
CA PHE A 112 -9.13 11.60 6.84
C PHE A 112 -7.86 12.13 7.52
N GLU A 113 -7.94 12.67 8.72
CA GLU A 113 -6.75 13.13 9.47
C GLU A 113 -5.73 11.99 9.68
N ASN A 114 -6.19 10.76 9.84
CA ASN A 114 -5.30 9.60 9.92
C ASN A 114 -4.56 9.36 8.58
N LEU A 115 -5.28 9.36 7.47
CA LEU A 115 -4.67 9.21 6.14
C LEU A 115 -3.71 10.37 5.81
N LYS A 116 -4.10 11.59 6.13
CA LYS A 116 -3.27 12.79 5.96
C LYS A 116 -1.94 12.66 6.71
N THR A 117 -1.97 12.18 7.96
CA THR A 117 -0.75 11.94 8.74
C THR A 117 0.17 10.93 8.06
N HIS A 118 -0.38 9.85 7.47
CA HIS A 118 0.40 8.89 6.71
C HIS A 118 1.00 9.50 5.43
N ILE A 119 0.25 10.33 4.72
CA ILE A 119 0.75 11.07 3.55
C ILE A 119 1.93 11.95 3.96
N GLU A 120 1.75 12.81 4.96
CA GLU A 120 2.77 13.71 5.48
C GLU A 120 4.03 12.97 5.94
N ASN A 121 3.87 11.79 6.54
CA ASN A 121 5.01 10.97 6.98
C ASN A 121 5.81 10.42 5.80
N ILE A 122 5.14 9.95 4.76
CA ILE A 122 5.83 9.46 3.55
C ILE A 122 6.51 10.61 2.79
N GLU A 123 5.88 11.77 2.70
CA GLU A 123 6.47 12.95 2.05
C GLU A 123 7.78 13.41 2.68
N LYS A 124 7.99 13.16 3.98
CA LYS A 124 9.27 13.44 4.66
C LYS A 124 10.45 12.68 4.07
N TYR A 125 10.21 11.55 3.43
CA TYR A 125 11.25 10.80 2.70
C TYR A 125 11.56 11.38 1.30
N GLY A 126 10.83 12.41 0.87
CA GLY A 126 11.04 13.05 -0.44
C GLY A 126 10.52 12.23 -1.62
N VAL A 127 9.66 11.25 -1.39
CA VAL A 127 9.13 10.34 -2.41
C VAL A 127 7.71 10.75 -2.80
N PRO A 128 7.37 10.81 -4.09
CA PRO A 128 6.01 11.08 -4.54
C PRO A 128 4.99 10.10 -3.98
N VAL A 129 3.84 10.61 -3.53
CA VAL A 129 2.75 9.82 -2.95
C VAL A 129 1.52 9.85 -3.84
N VAL A 130 0.89 8.69 -4.01
CA VAL A 130 -0.43 8.54 -4.61
C VAL A 130 -1.30 7.73 -3.67
N VAL A 131 -2.57 8.09 -3.54
CA VAL A 131 -3.55 7.32 -2.76
C VAL A 131 -4.36 6.42 -3.70
N ALA A 132 -4.34 5.11 -3.46
CA ALA A 132 -5.24 4.17 -4.10
C ALA A 132 -6.46 3.95 -3.20
N VAL A 133 -7.62 4.39 -3.67
CA VAL A 133 -8.89 4.15 -2.98
C VAL A 133 -9.38 2.76 -3.34
N ASN A 134 -9.18 1.79 -2.45
CA ASN A 134 -9.64 0.42 -2.64
C ASN A 134 -11.14 0.36 -2.32
N LYS A 135 -11.96 0.34 -3.38
CA LYS A 135 -13.42 0.41 -3.31
C LYS A 135 -14.02 -0.92 -2.84
N PHE A 136 -14.98 -0.84 -1.95
CA PHE A 136 -15.87 -1.93 -1.57
C PHE A 136 -17.30 -1.65 -2.08
N ILE A 137 -18.10 -2.72 -2.20
CA ILE A 137 -19.49 -2.65 -2.70
C ILE A 137 -20.36 -1.69 -1.89
N SER A 138 -20.09 -1.54 -0.59
CA SER A 138 -20.81 -0.65 0.32
C SER A 138 -20.43 0.83 0.19
N ASP A 139 -19.35 1.15 -0.52
CA ASP A 139 -18.86 2.51 -0.60
C ASP A 139 -19.69 3.34 -1.59
N THR A 140 -20.12 4.51 -1.18
CA THR A 140 -20.91 5.41 -2.02
C THR A 140 -20.02 6.32 -2.85
N GLU A 141 -20.55 6.76 -4.00
CA GLU A 141 -19.85 7.73 -4.85
C GLU A 141 -19.60 9.07 -4.12
N GLU A 142 -20.50 9.46 -3.21
CA GLU A 142 -20.32 10.68 -2.41
C GLU A 142 -19.11 10.57 -1.48
N GLU A 143 -18.96 9.44 -0.77
CA GLU A 143 -17.82 9.18 0.10
C GLU A 143 -16.49 9.12 -0.69
N ILE A 144 -16.50 8.45 -1.84
CA ILE A 144 -15.34 8.33 -2.72
C ILE A 144 -14.93 9.72 -3.26
N ASN A 145 -15.90 10.50 -3.74
CA ASN A 145 -15.61 11.82 -4.28
C ASN A 145 -15.13 12.80 -3.19
N LEU A 146 -15.69 12.69 -1.96
CA LEU A 146 -15.20 13.45 -0.82
C LEU A 146 -13.73 13.10 -0.53
N LEU A 147 -13.38 11.82 -0.45
CA LEU A 147 -12.01 11.38 -0.22
C LEU A 147 -11.04 11.91 -1.29
N LYS A 148 -11.42 11.79 -2.58
CA LYS A 148 -10.62 12.34 -3.69
C LYS A 148 -10.38 13.85 -3.53
N LYS A 149 -11.43 14.60 -3.17
CA LYS A 149 -11.34 16.04 -2.93
C LYS A 149 -10.41 16.36 -1.74
N LEU A 150 -10.53 15.63 -0.65
CA LEU A 150 -9.67 15.81 0.52
C LEU A 150 -8.18 15.55 0.18
N CYS A 151 -7.90 14.50 -0.59
CA CYS A 151 -6.54 14.22 -1.06
C CYS A 151 -5.99 15.36 -1.95
N VAL A 152 -6.80 15.88 -2.87
CA VAL A 152 -6.40 17.03 -3.71
C VAL A 152 -6.09 18.26 -2.85
N ASN A 153 -6.85 18.51 -1.80
CA ASN A 153 -6.62 19.65 -0.89
C ASN A 153 -5.27 19.59 -0.16
N VAL A 154 -4.73 18.38 0.04
CA VAL A 154 -3.38 18.18 0.62
C VAL A 154 -2.31 17.94 -0.44
N GLY A 155 -2.61 18.17 -1.72
CA GLY A 155 -1.64 18.10 -2.81
C GLY A 155 -1.38 16.71 -3.39
N VAL A 156 -2.16 15.70 -3.00
CA VAL A 156 -1.95 14.30 -3.40
C VAL A 156 -3.06 13.81 -4.32
N LYS A 157 -2.71 13.07 -5.36
CA LYS A 157 -3.67 12.44 -6.26
C LYS A 157 -4.25 11.18 -5.62
N ALA A 158 -5.58 11.04 -5.68
CA ALA A 158 -6.28 9.81 -5.32
C ALA A 158 -6.88 9.14 -6.57
N VAL A 159 -6.64 7.84 -6.72
CA VAL A 159 -7.11 7.03 -7.84
C VAL A 159 -7.99 5.91 -7.30
N LEU A 160 -9.13 5.67 -7.95
CA LEU A 160 -10.01 4.57 -7.60
C LEU A 160 -9.39 3.24 -8.06
N SER A 161 -9.41 2.25 -7.18
CA SER A 161 -9.04 0.88 -7.47
C SER A 161 -10.25 -0.04 -7.25
N GLU A 162 -10.68 -0.71 -8.28
CA GLU A 162 -11.79 -1.67 -8.27
C GLU A 162 -11.30 -3.12 -8.36
N GLY A 163 -10.03 -3.36 -8.03
CA GLY A 163 -9.38 -4.67 -8.15
C GLY A 163 -10.02 -5.79 -7.34
N TRP A 164 -10.79 -5.46 -6.30
CA TRP A 164 -11.57 -6.43 -5.55
C TRP A 164 -12.77 -6.98 -6.36
N GLU A 165 -13.40 -6.14 -7.18
CA GLU A 165 -14.62 -6.47 -7.91
C GLU A 165 -14.36 -6.94 -9.34
N LYS A 166 -13.30 -6.45 -9.97
CA LYS A 166 -13.03 -6.63 -11.41
C LYS A 166 -11.71 -7.33 -11.72
N ASP A 167 -11.03 -7.87 -10.72
CA ASP A 167 -9.69 -8.45 -10.85
C ASP A 167 -8.69 -7.49 -11.54
N GLY A 168 -7.61 -7.99 -12.12
CA GLY A 168 -6.63 -7.17 -12.85
C GLY A 168 -7.13 -6.51 -14.13
N SER A 169 -8.33 -6.86 -14.61
CA SER A 169 -8.92 -6.27 -15.81
C SER A 169 -9.33 -4.80 -15.67
N CYS A 170 -9.37 -4.27 -14.45
CA CYS A 170 -9.74 -2.87 -14.17
C CYS A 170 -8.59 -1.86 -14.32
N VAL A 171 -7.38 -2.32 -14.66
CA VAL A 171 -6.14 -1.51 -14.65
C VAL A 171 -5.59 -1.29 -16.08
N THR A 172 -6.42 -1.40 -17.10
CA THR A 172 -6.04 -1.13 -18.50
C THR A 172 -6.39 0.28 -18.93
#